data_904c9f6b45c5ae23c5dfde3792a9bfcb
#
_entry.id   904c9f6b45c5ae23c5dfde3792a9bfcb
#
_cell.length_a   1.000
_cell.length_b   1.000
_cell.length_c   1.000
_cell.angle_alpha   90.00
_cell.angle_beta   90.00
_cell.angle_gamma   90.00
#
_symmetry.space_group_name_H-M   'P 1'
#
loop_
_entity.id
_entity.type
_entity.pdbx_description
1 polymer ?
#
loop_
_entity_poly.entity_id
_entity_poly.type
_entity_poly.pdbx_seq_one_letter_code
_entity_poly.pdbx_strand_id
1 'polypeptide(L)'
;LSCGLGDVYKRQNSDRLRLEVALKKELRTGKKAKEYWYGYYFFVPDTPNNFVDKFLQPYITQFYGFNKTGGQDSGGYAPQVSASISHGKLYVAGAYVIDEKNLKGKWHKVEFNIRWSKQYDGFVKVYINNELRVDRKGFKTSHHDYVEFKYGSYNHKDFGYTYPEGYQFPSHTIYFAGFSISKDRAKLKVNNIE
;
A
#
# COMPACT_ATOMS: atom_id res chain seq x y z
N LEU A 1 15.92 10.10 14.23
CA LEU A 1 15.01 9.21 13.51
C LEU A 1 14.35 8.23 14.49
N SER A 2 13.19 8.60 15.00
CA SER A 2 12.36 7.69 15.80
C SER A 2 11.52 6.85 14.83
N CYS A 3 12.06 5.71 14.40
CA CYS A 3 11.27 4.64 13.82
C CYS A 3 10.48 3.99 14.95
N GLY A 4 9.20 4.31 15.06
CA GLY A 4 8.28 3.47 15.81
C GLY A 4 8.20 2.11 15.12
N LEU A 5 8.86 1.12 15.67
CA LEU A 5 8.76 -0.27 15.26
C LEU A 5 7.32 -0.73 15.51
N GLY A 6 6.52 -0.75 14.47
CA GLY A 6 5.31 -1.56 14.44
C GLY A 6 5.71 -3.03 14.33
N ASP A 7 4.91 -3.93 14.89
CA ASP A 7 5.17 -5.36 14.91
C ASP A 7 5.50 -5.91 13.52
N VAL A 8 6.74 -6.39 13.37
CA VAL A 8 7.21 -7.08 12.17
C VAL A 8 6.69 -8.51 12.24
N TYR A 9 5.59 -8.80 11.58
CA TYR A 9 5.11 -10.17 11.46
C TYR A 9 5.90 -10.93 10.39
N LYS A 10 6.85 -11.73 10.85
CA LYS A 10 7.52 -12.73 10.02
C LYS A 10 6.71 -14.03 10.09
N ARG A 11 5.70 -14.20 9.23
CA ARG A 11 5.08 -15.50 8.99
C ARG A 11 5.67 -16.13 7.74
N GLN A 12 6.61 -17.02 7.94
CA GLN A 12 7.01 -18.01 6.93
C GLN A 12 6.05 -19.20 7.00
N ASN A 13 4.86 -19.07 6.48
CA ASN A 13 4.03 -20.22 6.12
C ASN A 13 3.87 -20.24 4.62
N SER A 14 4.09 -21.36 4.05
CA SER A 14 4.22 -21.90 2.71
C SER A 14 3.53 -21.21 1.52
N ASP A 15 2.61 -20.27 1.72
CA ASP A 15 1.80 -19.66 0.66
C ASP A 15 2.02 -18.14 0.47
N ARG A 16 2.79 -17.48 1.36
CA ARG A 16 2.90 -16.02 1.37
C ARG A 16 4.31 -15.56 1.73
N LEU A 17 4.86 -14.66 0.91
CA LEU A 17 6.02 -13.87 1.28
C LEU A 17 5.53 -12.49 1.79
N ARG A 18 5.64 -12.26 3.10
CA ARG A 18 5.16 -11.03 3.74
C ARG A 18 6.19 -10.42 4.66
N LEU A 19 6.48 -9.14 4.44
CA LEU A 19 7.14 -8.24 5.36
C LEU A 19 6.37 -6.92 5.35
N GLU A 20 5.41 -6.79 6.24
CA GLU A 20 4.54 -5.61 6.33
C GLU A 20 4.56 -5.01 7.72
N VAL A 21 4.45 -3.69 7.76
CA VAL A 21 4.24 -2.88 8.96
C VAL A 21 2.84 -2.30 8.90
N ALA A 22 2.06 -2.50 9.95
CA ALA A 22 0.75 -1.89 10.11
C ALA A 22 0.86 -0.70 11.07
N LEU A 23 0.26 0.42 10.70
CA LEU A 23 0.16 1.56 11.62
C LEU A 23 -0.88 1.26 12.71
N LYS A 24 -0.53 1.63 13.95
CA LYS A 24 -1.38 1.38 15.12
C LYS A 24 -2.81 1.93 14.95
N LYS A 25 -3.72 1.29 15.66
CA LYS A 25 -5.20 1.43 15.68
C LYS A 25 -5.80 2.84 15.75
N GLU A 26 -5.03 3.88 16.01
CA GLU A 26 -5.50 5.26 16.22
C GLU A 26 -6.02 5.96 14.96
N LEU A 27 -5.78 5.39 13.79
CA LEU A 27 -6.15 5.96 12.49
C LEU A 27 -7.38 5.31 11.87
N ARG A 28 -8.27 4.77 12.69
CA ARG A 28 -9.48 4.12 12.25
C ARG A 28 -10.48 5.14 11.72
N THR A 29 -10.92 4.92 10.52
CA THR A 29 -12.10 5.59 9.98
C THR A 29 -13.31 4.97 10.66
N GLY A 30 -13.96 5.70 11.54
CA GLY A 30 -15.19 5.22 12.17
C GLY A 30 -16.35 5.16 11.18
N LYS A 31 -17.59 4.94 11.69
CA LYS A 31 -18.84 4.87 10.93
C LYS A 31 -19.14 6.10 10.04
N LYS A 32 -18.50 7.25 10.30
CA LYS A 32 -18.66 8.49 9.53
C LYS A 32 -17.51 8.64 8.54
N ALA A 33 -17.81 9.09 7.34
CA ALA A 33 -16.82 9.42 6.32
C ALA A 33 -15.73 10.34 6.86
N LYS A 34 -14.47 10.01 6.57
CA LYS A 34 -13.31 10.78 7.01
C LYS A 34 -12.31 10.89 5.89
N GLU A 35 -11.70 12.06 5.79
CA GLU A 35 -10.67 12.35 4.81
C GLU A 35 -9.32 12.43 5.48
N TYR A 36 -8.33 11.78 4.86
CA TYR A 36 -6.95 11.77 5.29
C TYR A 36 -6.00 11.85 4.11
N TRP A 37 -4.85 12.40 4.39
CA TRP A 37 -3.66 12.35 3.56
C TRP A 37 -2.69 11.31 4.14
N TYR A 38 -2.08 10.53 3.24
CA TYR A 38 -1.04 9.54 3.55
C TYR A 38 0.15 9.84 2.65
N GLY A 39 1.36 9.73 3.17
CA GLY A 39 2.54 9.99 2.38
C GLY A 39 3.70 9.10 2.77
N TYR A 40 4.50 8.69 1.80
CA TYR A 40 5.76 8.00 1.98
C TYR A 40 6.63 8.12 0.74
N TYR A 41 7.92 7.83 0.90
CA TYR A 41 8.84 7.58 -0.20
C TYR A 41 9.11 6.09 -0.30
N PHE A 42 9.31 5.61 -1.52
CA PHE A 42 9.90 4.29 -1.76
C PHE A 42 10.99 4.36 -2.82
N PHE A 43 11.92 3.41 -2.75
CA PHE A 43 13.02 3.25 -3.69
C PHE A 43 13.17 1.77 -4.04
N VAL A 44 13.23 1.47 -5.32
CA VAL A 44 13.52 0.12 -5.83
C VAL A 44 14.94 0.14 -6.40
N PRO A 45 15.91 -0.59 -5.81
CA PRO A 45 17.25 -0.66 -6.35
C PRO A 45 17.27 -1.17 -7.80
N ASP A 46 18.09 -0.54 -8.62
CA ASP A 46 18.33 -0.99 -9.99
C ASP A 46 19.42 -2.06 -10.00
N THR A 47 19.08 -3.23 -9.49
CA THR A 47 19.92 -4.41 -9.50
C THR A 47 19.37 -5.44 -10.50
N PRO A 48 20.23 -6.26 -11.14
CA PRO A 48 19.85 -7.09 -12.28
C PRO A 48 18.65 -8.00 -12.06
N ASN A 49 18.45 -8.52 -10.84
CA ASN A 49 17.39 -9.49 -10.55
C ASN A 49 16.22 -8.92 -9.73
N ASN A 50 16.21 -7.61 -9.46
CA ASN A 50 15.18 -7.01 -8.61
C ASN A 50 13.91 -6.76 -9.43
N PHE A 51 12.80 -7.38 -9.06
CA PHE A 51 11.49 -7.26 -9.72
C PHE A 51 11.45 -7.61 -11.22
N VAL A 52 12.24 -8.58 -11.65
CA VAL A 52 12.19 -9.10 -13.05
C VAL A 52 11.28 -10.33 -13.19
N ASP A 53 10.99 -11.03 -12.09
CA ASP A 53 10.14 -12.20 -12.11
C ASP A 53 8.67 -11.81 -12.28
N LYS A 54 8.01 -12.39 -13.29
CA LYS A 54 6.61 -12.10 -13.62
C LYS A 54 5.60 -12.45 -12.52
N PHE A 55 5.96 -13.38 -11.65
CA PHE A 55 5.13 -13.80 -10.51
C PHE A 55 5.35 -12.95 -9.26
N LEU A 56 6.41 -12.15 -9.22
CA LEU A 56 6.71 -11.26 -8.11
C LEU A 56 5.93 -9.95 -8.28
N GLN A 57 4.74 -9.90 -7.69
CA GLN A 57 3.84 -8.75 -7.77
C GLN A 57 3.38 -8.30 -6.38
N PRO A 58 4.30 -7.90 -5.50
CA PRO A 58 3.92 -7.58 -4.14
C PRO A 58 3.08 -6.32 -4.05
N TYR A 59 2.13 -6.35 -3.14
CA TYR A 59 1.61 -5.11 -2.56
C TYR A 59 2.72 -4.44 -1.76
N ILE A 60 2.96 -3.18 -2.03
CA ILE A 60 3.88 -2.32 -1.27
C ILE A 60 3.13 -1.41 -0.29
N THR A 61 1.84 -1.25 -0.52
CA THR A 61 0.93 -0.52 0.35
C THR A 61 -0.47 -1.13 0.26
N GLN A 62 -1.10 -1.28 1.41
CA GLN A 62 -2.48 -1.74 1.49
C GLN A 62 -3.26 -0.88 2.48
N PHE A 63 -4.47 -0.50 2.09
CA PHE A 63 -5.48 0.02 2.98
C PHE A 63 -6.50 -1.08 3.21
N TYR A 64 -6.32 -1.81 4.31
CA TYR A 64 -7.09 -3.00 4.62
C TYR A 64 -8.29 -2.65 5.47
N GLY A 65 -9.48 -3.02 5.00
CA GLY A 65 -10.73 -2.79 5.73
C GLY A 65 -11.08 -3.95 6.65
N PHE A 66 -11.58 -3.65 7.85
CA PHE A 66 -12.07 -4.66 8.78
C PHE A 66 -13.21 -4.14 9.68
N ASN A 67 -13.99 -5.05 10.24
CA ASN A 67 -15.01 -4.77 11.24
C ASN A 67 -14.60 -5.40 12.57
N LYS A 68 -15.02 -4.79 13.66
CA LYS A 68 -14.92 -5.38 14.99
C LYS A 68 -16.27 -6.00 15.37
N THR A 69 -16.35 -7.30 15.34
CA THR A 69 -17.47 -8.07 15.90
C THR A 69 -16.93 -8.99 16.98
N GLY A 70 -17.42 -8.83 18.23
CA GLY A 70 -17.06 -9.73 19.32
C GLY A 70 -15.59 -9.78 19.71
N GLY A 71 -14.81 -8.71 19.44
CA GLY A 71 -13.39 -8.65 19.76
C GLY A 71 -12.46 -9.32 18.76
N GLN A 72 -12.97 -9.99 17.75
CA GLN A 72 -12.21 -10.54 16.63
C GLN A 72 -12.39 -9.66 15.40
N ASP A 73 -11.30 -9.49 14.63
CA ASP A 73 -11.36 -8.84 13.31
C ASP A 73 -12.11 -9.80 12.37
N SER A 74 -13.37 -9.50 12.07
CA SER A 74 -14.11 -10.24 11.05
C SER A 74 -13.52 -9.89 9.69
N GLY A 75 -12.90 -10.89 9.07
CA GLY A 75 -12.07 -10.83 7.87
C GLY A 75 -12.45 -9.79 6.85
N GLY A 76 -11.54 -8.85 6.63
CA GLY A 76 -11.55 -8.01 5.46
C GLY A 76 -11.06 -8.82 4.27
N TYR A 77 -11.83 -8.83 3.21
CA TYR A 77 -11.41 -9.39 1.93
C TYR A 77 -10.68 -8.29 1.19
N ALA A 78 -9.65 -8.52 0.46
CA ALA A 78 -8.92 -7.62 -0.41
C ALA A 78 -8.71 -6.15 0.09
N PRO A 79 -7.57 -5.53 -0.12
CA PRO A 79 -7.38 -4.13 0.25
C PRO A 79 -8.35 -3.24 -0.52
N GLN A 80 -8.98 -2.29 0.17
CA GLN A 80 -9.90 -1.32 -0.43
C GLN A 80 -9.20 -0.40 -1.43
N VAL A 81 -7.97 -0.03 -1.11
CA VAL A 81 -7.03 0.70 -1.96
C VAL A 81 -5.66 0.06 -1.75
N SER A 82 -4.89 -0.08 -2.80
CA SER A 82 -3.55 -0.66 -2.74
C SER A 82 -2.60 -0.02 -3.72
N ALA A 83 -1.32 -0.19 -3.45
CA ALA A 83 -0.23 0.00 -4.40
C ALA A 83 0.57 -1.29 -4.51
N SER A 84 0.85 -1.74 -5.72
CA SER A 84 1.65 -2.94 -5.99
C SER A 84 2.67 -2.68 -7.10
N ILE A 85 3.77 -3.42 -7.05
CA ILE A 85 4.66 -3.51 -8.22
C ILE A 85 4.18 -4.69 -9.05
N SER A 86 3.64 -4.41 -10.22
CA SER A 86 3.08 -5.41 -11.13
C SER A 86 3.76 -5.30 -12.48
N HIS A 87 4.37 -6.41 -12.94
CA HIS A 87 5.12 -6.45 -14.21
C HIS A 87 6.18 -5.32 -14.30
N GLY A 88 6.93 -5.08 -13.22
CA GLY A 88 7.95 -4.03 -13.16
C GLY A 88 7.41 -2.60 -13.12
N LYS A 89 6.11 -2.40 -13.01
CA LYS A 89 5.44 -1.08 -13.00
C LYS A 89 4.75 -0.84 -11.67
N LEU A 90 4.62 0.41 -11.26
CA LEU A 90 3.79 0.75 -10.11
C LEU A 90 2.32 0.83 -10.52
N TYR A 91 1.51 -0.04 -9.95
CA TYR A 91 0.06 -0.07 -10.10
C TYR A 91 -0.60 0.41 -8.82
N VAL A 92 -1.44 1.45 -8.89
CA VAL A 92 -2.08 2.06 -7.72
C VAL A 92 -3.55 2.34 -8.01
N ALA A 93 -4.42 1.92 -7.11
CA ALA A 93 -5.85 2.25 -7.15
C ALA A 93 -6.50 2.06 -8.53
N GLY A 94 -6.11 1.03 -9.27
CA GLY A 94 -6.69 0.69 -10.57
C GLY A 94 -5.97 1.27 -11.79
N ALA A 95 -4.79 1.89 -11.63
CA ALA A 95 -4.03 2.47 -12.74
C ALA A 95 -2.52 2.20 -12.63
N TYR A 96 -1.85 2.03 -13.76
CA TYR A 96 -0.39 2.10 -13.83
C TYR A 96 0.05 3.56 -13.78
N VAL A 97 0.90 3.91 -12.80
CA VAL A 97 1.30 5.29 -12.52
C VAL A 97 2.80 5.55 -12.68
N ILE A 98 3.63 4.50 -12.68
CA ILE A 98 5.06 4.55 -13.01
C ILE A 98 5.36 3.38 -13.93
N ASP A 99 5.97 3.65 -15.08
CA ASP A 99 6.42 2.64 -16.02
C ASP A 99 7.70 1.95 -15.54
N GLU A 100 7.96 0.75 -16.05
CA GLU A 100 9.11 -0.07 -15.71
C GLU A 100 10.45 0.67 -15.82
N LYS A 101 10.68 1.38 -16.94
CA LYS A 101 11.89 2.17 -17.18
C LYS A 101 12.12 3.30 -16.18
N ASN A 102 11.10 3.70 -15.45
CA ASN A 102 11.12 4.80 -14.51
C ASN A 102 11.00 4.37 -13.04
N LEU A 103 10.80 3.07 -12.77
CA LEU A 103 10.53 2.58 -11.41
C LEU A 103 11.81 2.48 -10.56
N LYS A 104 12.90 1.97 -11.16
CA LYS A 104 14.13 1.63 -10.45
C LYS A 104 15.11 2.79 -10.37
N GLY A 105 16.05 2.72 -9.42
CA GLY A 105 17.22 3.60 -9.31
C GLY A 105 16.94 5.00 -8.76
N LYS A 106 15.73 5.30 -8.35
CA LYS A 106 15.36 6.61 -7.78
C LYS A 106 14.26 6.51 -6.72
N TRP A 107 14.21 7.51 -5.86
CA TRP A 107 13.14 7.68 -4.90
C TRP A 107 11.86 8.18 -5.57
N HIS A 108 10.74 7.61 -5.18
CA HIS A 108 9.41 8.06 -5.59
C HIS A 108 8.62 8.51 -4.37
N LYS A 109 8.10 9.71 -4.43
CA LYS A 109 7.15 10.25 -3.48
C LYS A 109 5.75 9.77 -3.84
N VAL A 110 5.06 9.14 -2.91
CA VAL A 110 3.68 8.71 -3.06
C VAL A 110 2.83 9.41 -2.01
N GLU A 111 1.76 10.06 -2.45
CA GLU A 111 0.79 10.67 -1.56
C GLU A 111 -0.61 10.21 -1.98
N PHE A 112 -1.41 9.85 -0.98
CA PHE A 112 -2.82 9.56 -1.16
C PHE A 112 -3.65 10.62 -0.45
N ASN A 113 -4.69 11.10 -1.10
CA ASN A 113 -5.79 11.80 -0.44
C ASN A 113 -7.03 10.94 -0.58
N ILE A 114 -7.53 10.42 0.53
CA ILE A 114 -8.64 9.46 0.53
C ILE A 114 -9.73 9.93 1.48
N ARG A 115 -10.95 10.04 0.94
CA ARG A 115 -12.16 10.15 1.74
C ARG A 115 -12.77 8.77 1.90
N TRP A 116 -12.59 8.21 3.10
CA TRP A 116 -13.16 6.92 3.46
C TRP A 116 -14.66 7.06 3.71
N SER A 117 -15.46 6.35 2.93
CA SER A 117 -16.91 6.40 3.04
C SER A 117 -17.53 5.06 2.67
N LYS A 118 -18.59 4.71 3.39
CA LYS A 118 -19.51 3.61 3.05
C LYS A 118 -20.59 4.03 2.06
N GLN A 119 -20.66 5.32 1.73
CA GLN A 119 -21.59 5.91 0.74
C GLN A 119 -20.85 6.20 -0.57
N TYR A 120 -21.58 6.66 -1.58
CA TYR A 120 -21.03 7.01 -2.89
C TYR A 120 -20.38 8.40 -2.94
N ASP A 121 -20.00 8.97 -1.78
CA ASP A 121 -19.30 10.24 -1.66
C ASP A 121 -17.80 10.08 -1.37
N GLY A 122 -17.30 8.84 -1.45
CA GLY A 122 -15.88 8.55 -1.31
C GLY A 122 -15.07 8.97 -2.54
N PHE A 123 -13.79 9.19 -2.32
CA PHE A 123 -12.81 9.44 -3.38
C PHE A 123 -11.42 8.93 -3.03
N VAL A 124 -10.61 8.72 -4.06
CA VAL A 124 -9.18 8.41 -3.97
C VAL A 124 -8.44 9.27 -4.99
N LYS A 125 -7.53 10.11 -4.50
CA LYS A 125 -6.54 10.82 -5.32
C LYS A 125 -5.17 10.31 -4.98
N VAL A 126 -4.35 10.07 -6.01
CA VAL A 126 -2.96 9.62 -5.84
C VAL A 126 -2.04 10.57 -6.58
N TYR A 127 -1.03 11.05 -5.88
CA TYR A 127 0.03 11.88 -6.41
C TYR A 127 1.33 11.10 -6.40
N ILE A 128 2.04 11.11 -7.52
CA ILE A 128 3.38 10.56 -7.67
C ILE A 128 4.33 11.71 -8.01
N ASN A 129 5.33 11.93 -7.19
CA ASN A 129 6.31 13.02 -7.36
C ASN A 129 5.62 14.39 -7.56
N ASN A 130 4.58 14.66 -6.75
CA ASN A 130 3.70 15.84 -6.76
C ASN A 130 2.70 15.92 -7.94
N GLU A 131 2.74 15.03 -8.92
CA GLU A 131 1.79 14.99 -10.04
C GLU A 131 0.56 14.13 -9.70
N LEU A 132 -0.63 14.65 -9.94
CA LEU A 132 -1.88 13.90 -9.80
C LEU A 132 -1.96 12.82 -10.90
N ARG A 133 -1.93 11.55 -10.50
CA ARG A 133 -1.92 10.39 -11.41
C ARG A 133 -3.24 9.62 -11.38
N VAL A 134 -3.96 9.67 -10.27
CA VAL A 134 -5.27 9.03 -10.12
C VAL A 134 -6.22 10.02 -9.44
N ASP A 135 -7.41 10.20 -10.01
CA ASP A 135 -8.55 10.93 -9.41
C ASP A 135 -9.82 10.12 -9.63
N ARG A 136 -10.23 9.39 -8.62
CA ARG A 136 -11.48 8.59 -8.65
C ARG A 136 -12.40 9.05 -7.54
N LYS A 137 -13.67 9.28 -7.87
CA LYS A 137 -14.69 9.80 -6.95
C LYS A 137 -16.05 9.19 -7.22
N GLY A 138 -16.97 9.35 -6.28
CA GLY A 138 -18.34 8.93 -6.45
C GLY A 138 -18.54 7.43 -6.20
N PHE A 139 -17.76 6.81 -5.32
CA PHE A 139 -17.89 5.39 -5.00
C PHE A 139 -17.65 5.12 -3.50
N LYS A 140 -18.05 3.94 -3.05
CA LYS A 140 -17.77 3.48 -1.68
C LYS A 140 -16.29 3.13 -1.57
N THR A 141 -15.51 3.91 -0.85
CA THR A 141 -14.09 3.67 -0.62
C THR A 141 -13.82 2.71 0.53
N SER A 142 -14.83 2.41 1.36
CA SER A 142 -14.75 1.40 2.41
C SER A 142 -16.07 0.67 2.54
N HIS A 143 -16.01 -0.64 2.76
CA HIS A 143 -17.15 -1.47 3.15
C HIS A 143 -17.14 -1.79 4.65
N HIS A 144 -16.09 -1.39 5.35
CA HIS A 144 -15.80 -1.72 6.74
C HIS A 144 -15.82 -0.49 7.64
N ASP A 145 -15.92 -0.72 8.96
CA ASP A 145 -15.92 0.36 9.96
C ASP A 145 -14.53 0.94 10.20
N TYR A 146 -13.48 0.18 9.84
CA TYR A 146 -12.09 0.51 10.07
C TYR A 146 -11.30 0.28 8.79
N VAL A 147 -10.29 1.12 8.59
CA VAL A 147 -9.26 0.93 7.56
C VAL A 147 -7.90 1.03 8.22
N GLU A 148 -7.06 0.03 8.00
CA GLU A 148 -5.70 -0.03 8.47
C GLU A 148 -4.75 0.25 7.32
N PHE A 149 -3.79 1.15 7.54
CA PHE A 149 -2.75 1.45 6.58
C PHE A 149 -1.56 0.53 6.82
N LYS A 150 -1.21 -0.25 5.82
CA LYS A 150 -0.08 -1.17 5.81
C LYS A 150 0.88 -0.81 4.70
N TYR A 151 2.17 -1.01 4.94
CA TYR A 151 3.22 -0.87 3.94
C TYR A 151 4.29 -1.94 4.13
N GLY A 152 5.06 -2.19 3.08
CA GLY A 152 6.07 -3.23 3.08
C GLY A 152 6.05 -4.05 1.79
N SER A 153 6.28 -5.34 1.88
CA SER A 153 6.16 -6.26 0.76
C SER A 153 5.24 -7.42 1.14
N TYR A 154 4.17 -7.57 0.41
CA TYR A 154 3.26 -8.70 0.56
C TYR A 154 2.96 -9.33 -0.79
N ASN A 155 3.54 -10.48 -1.05
CA ASN A 155 3.26 -11.27 -2.23
C ASN A 155 2.39 -12.48 -1.86
N HIS A 156 1.29 -12.63 -2.55
CA HIS A 156 0.30 -13.69 -2.30
C HIS A 156 0.28 -14.66 -3.48
N LYS A 157 0.32 -15.95 -3.22
CA LYS A 157 0.31 -16.97 -4.27
C LYS A 157 -1.00 -17.07 -5.04
N ASP A 158 -2.12 -16.57 -4.50
CA ASP A 158 -3.46 -16.78 -5.06
C ASP A 158 -3.91 -15.69 -6.05
N PHE A 159 -2.99 -14.96 -6.69
CA PHE A 159 -3.35 -13.97 -7.73
C PHE A 159 -3.80 -14.59 -9.07
N GLY A 160 -4.29 -15.85 -9.04
CA GLY A 160 -4.77 -16.53 -10.24
C GLY A 160 -3.64 -17.05 -11.13
N TYR A 161 -2.40 -17.07 -10.64
CA TYR A 161 -1.27 -17.67 -11.36
C TYR A 161 -1.10 -19.14 -10.98
N THR A 162 -0.88 -19.98 -11.98
CA THR A 162 -0.34 -21.32 -11.76
C THR A 162 1.18 -21.21 -11.64
N TYR A 163 1.69 -21.45 -10.46
CA TYR A 163 3.14 -21.44 -10.21
C TYR A 163 3.73 -22.81 -10.61
N PRO A 164 4.95 -22.83 -11.17
CA PRO A 164 5.67 -24.08 -11.36
C PRO A 164 5.83 -24.85 -10.05
N GLU A 165 5.89 -26.17 -10.12
CA GLU A 165 6.18 -27.01 -8.96
C GLU A 165 7.50 -26.57 -8.31
N GLY A 166 7.53 -26.43 -6.99
CA GLY A 166 8.70 -25.97 -6.23
C GLY A 166 9.03 -24.49 -6.39
N TYR A 167 8.19 -23.69 -7.08
CA TYR A 167 8.46 -22.26 -7.26
C TYR A 167 8.62 -21.54 -5.92
N GLN A 168 9.69 -20.76 -5.83
CA GLN A 168 9.95 -19.87 -4.70
C GLN A 168 10.05 -18.43 -5.21
N PHE A 169 9.46 -17.50 -4.46
CA PHE A 169 9.59 -16.09 -4.79
C PHE A 169 11.04 -15.65 -4.67
N PRO A 170 11.60 -15.00 -5.70
CA PRO A 170 12.96 -14.48 -5.64
C PRO A 170 13.10 -13.39 -4.58
N SER A 171 14.29 -13.28 -4.05
CA SER A 171 14.63 -12.16 -3.16
C SER A 171 14.47 -10.84 -3.90
N HIS A 172 13.89 -9.85 -3.21
CA HIS A 172 13.73 -8.51 -3.72
C HIS A 172 13.92 -7.48 -2.62
N THR A 173 14.26 -6.26 -3.02
CA THR A 173 14.55 -5.17 -2.09
C THR A 173 13.73 -3.94 -2.45
N ILE A 174 13.09 -3.36 -1.44
CA ILE A 174 12.44 -2.06 -1.51
C ILE A 174 12.81 -1.30 -0.25
N TYR A 175 13.21 -0.05 -0.40
CA TYR A 175 13.40 0.88 0.71
C TYR A 175 12.21 1.79 0.84
N PHE A 176 11.90 2.16 2.07
CA PHE A 176 10.82 3.08 2.39
C PHE A 176 11.29 4.16 3.36
N ALA A 177 10.72 5.37 3.25
CA ALA A 177 11.01 6.48 4.15
C ALA A 177 9.79 7.41 4.31
N GLY A 178 9.79 8.21 5.37
CA GLY A 178 8.91 9.37 5.53
C GLY A 178 7.43 9.06 5.73
N PHE A 179 7.07 7.87 6.24
CA PHE A 179 5.66 7.54 6.47
C PHE A 179 4.98 8.54 7.38
N SER A 180 3.84 9.02 6.92
CA SER A 180 3.00 9.92 7.70
C SER A 180 1.55 9.90 7.27
N ILE A 181 0.68 10.25 8.21
CA ILE A 181 -0.75 10.43 7.98
C ILE A 181 -1.16 11.75 8.59
N SER A 182 -1.98 12.51 7.89
CA SER A 182 -2.48 13.80 8.35
C SER A 182 -3.85 14.11 7.76
N LYS A 183 -4.55 15.05 8.35
CA LYS A 183 -5.72 15.70 7.73
C LYS A 183 -5.34 16.83 6.78
N ASP A 184 -4.08 17.25 6.83
CA ASP A 184 -3.54 18.36 6.05
C ASP A 184 -2.31 17.85 5.26
N ARG A 185 -2.31 18.05 3.95
CA ARG A 185 -1.22 17.64 3.05
C ARG A 185 0.11 18.25 3.46
N ALA A 186 0.11 19.54 3.84
CA ALA A 186 1.33 20.26 4.21
C ALA A 186 2.04 19.68 5.44
N LYS A 187 1.29 18.93 6.29
CA LYS A 187 1.83 18.29 7.50
C LYS A 187 2.35 16.88 7.27
N LEU A 188 2.33 16.37 6.04
CA LEU A 188 2.97 15.11 5.71
C LEU A 188 4.49 15.24 5.84
N LYS A 189 5.14 14.27 6.48
CA LYS A 189 6.61 14.23 6.63
C LYS A 189 7.34 14.27 5.28
N VAL A 190 6.76 13.67 4.26
CA VAL A 190 7.31 13.67 2.89
C VAL A 190 7.43 15.07 2.27
N ASN A 191 6.79 16.09 2.84
CA ASN A 191 6.91 17.48 2.37
C ASN A 191 8.00 18.26 3.12
N ASN A 192 8.62 17.67 4.16
CA ASN A 192 9.59 18.30 5.04
C ASN A 192 10.94 17.54 5.06
N ILE A 193 11.18 16.67 4.09
CA ILE A 193 12.48 16.01 3.89
C ILE A 193 13.23 16.85 2.87
N GLU A 194 14.23 17.58 3.34
CA GLU A 194 15.25 18.25 2.54
C GLU A 194 16.29 17.23 2.07
#